data_c2d63de54d22420144d6c2869eb7e418
#
_entry.id   c2d63de54d22420144d6c2869eb7e418
#
_cell.length_a   1.000
_cell.length_b   1.000
_cell.length_c   1.000
_cell.angle_alpha   90.00
_cell.angle_beta   90.00
_cell.angle_gamma   90.00
#
_symmetry.space_group_name_H-M   'P 1'
#
loop_
_entity.id
_entity.type
_entity.pdbx_description
1 polymer ?
#
loop_
_entity_poly.entity_id
_entity_poly.type
_entity_poly.pdbx_seq_one_letter_code
_entity_poly.pdbx_strand_id
1 'polypeptide(L)'
;MAESVTKVLAQMGLDMPIEVGTNQQALGIVQSYPEIGVVISRGGTAEDLKKSTNKTVVEITATISDILPLIHRIVTRGIKKIGIIAKGNMLDDVAQDLVLSDVSIFIRPWQKIDEVKQSIMELSRLGVGGIVGDKAGAQMAKEMGLVAEFLDSGQGSIKRAINEALKIAKAQEFERSCEKEKVQEIHQYATEIYTALQQAVAAIEQLTASSQELAATSQITADVAKAAAGKVNNTKEIVEIIRRVAQQTNLLGLNAAIEAARAGEYGRGFSVVAQEVRKLADESNHSTRNINDMLNDFRIAVEQVLKNVEQSNVITQEQAQTTQEIALMLDSLRLVGQKLMNMAERN
;
A
#
# COMPACT_ATOMS: atom_id res chain seq x y z
N MET A 1 -35.56 -34.80 12.34
CA MET A 1 -34.47 -33.98 11.80
C MET A 1 -33.39 -33.67 12.86
N ALA A 2 -33.67 -32.98 13.97
CA ALA A 2 -32.64 -32.62 14.95
C ALA A 2 -31.82 -33.85 15.43
N GLU A 3 -32.51 -34.95 15.83
CA GLU A 3 -31.82 -36.20 16.20
C GLU A 3 -30.93 -36.77 15.08
N SER A 4 -31.37 -36.67 13.82
CA SER A 4 -30.59 -37.15 12.70
C SER A 4 -29.33 -36.29 12.48
N VAL A 5 -29.47 -34.98 12.65
CA VAL A 5 -28.34 -34.03 12.59
C VAL A 5 -27.36 -34.28 13.72
N THR A 6 -27.84 -34.41 14.97
CA THR A 6 -26.98 -34.72 16.13
C THR A 6 -26.18 -36.00 15.93
N LYS A 7 -26.85 -37.05 15.38
CA LYS A 7 -26.19 -38.33 15.11
C LYS A 7 -25.09 -38.20 14.05
N VAL A 8 -25.36 -37.43 13.00
CA VAL A 8 -24.38 -37.21 11.93
C VAL A 8 -23.20 -36.38 12.45
N LEU A 9 -23.43 -35.31 13.23
CA LEU A 9 -22.37 -34.51 13.85
C LEU A 9 -21.48 -35.36 14.77
N ALA A 10 -22.10 -36.20 15.60
CA ALA A 10 -21.34 -37.13 16.46
C ALA A 10 -20.47 -38.11 15.65
N GLN A 11 -21.01 -38.66 14.53
CA GLN A 11 -20.22 -39.52 13.62
C GLN A 11 -19.07 -38.77 12.91
N MET A 12 -19.21 -37.49 12.73
CA MET A 12 -18.17 -36.64 12.10
C MET A 12 -17.19 -36.05 13.11
N GLY A 13 -17.44 -36.24 14.43
CA GLY A 13 -16.62 -35.67 15.49
C GLY A 13 -16.71 -34.14 15.55
N LEU A 14 -17.85 -33.59 15.18
CA LEU A 14 -18.09 -32.14 15.12
C LEU A 14 -19.02 -31.70 16.24
N ASP A 15 -18.71 -30.56 16.85
CA ASP A 15 -19.59 -29.87 17.79
C ASP A 15 -20.12 -28.59 17.12
N MET A 16 -21.41 -28.55 16.85
CA MET A 16 -22.08 -27.42 16.18
C MET A 16 -23.41 -27.16 16.88
N PRO A 17 -23.78 -25.89 17.09
CA PRO A 17 -25.08 -25.57 17.68
C PRO A 17 -26.23 -26.03 16.78
N ILE A 18 -27.21 -26.71 17.38
CA ILE A 18 -28.44 -27.15 16.71
C ILE A 18 -29.59 -26.44 17.34
N GLU A 19 -30.28 -25.63 16.56
CA GLU A 19 -31.48 -24.94 17.02
C GLU A 19 -32.74 -25.50 16.36
N VAL A 20 -33.82 -25.57 17.11
CA VAL A 20 -35.12 -26.05 16.63
C VAL A 20 -36.15 -24.93 16.75
N GLY A 21 -36.73 -24.55 15.62
CA GLY A 21 -37.70 -23.46 15.57
C GLY A 21 -38.63 -23.56 14.38
N THR A 22 -39.63 -22.71 14.33
CA THR A 22 -40.49 -22.50 13.17
C THR A 22 -39.82 -21.53 12.18
N ASN A 23 -40.32 -21.47 10.95
CA ASN A 23 -39.83 -20.50 9.95
C ASN A 23 -39.85 -19.06 10.49
N GLN A 24 -40.90 -18.68 11.26
CA GLN A 24 -41.03 -17.36 11.83
C GLN A 24 -39.98 -17.05 12.91
N GLN A 25 -39.48 -18.05 13.61
CA GLN A 25 -38.47 -17.92 14.66
C GLN A 25 -37.05 -18.00 14.12
N ALA A 26 -36.86 -18.57 12.93
CA ALA A 26 -35.55 -18.87 12.37
C ALA A 26 -34.61 -17.64 12.22
N LEU A 27 -35.19 -16.52 11.80
CA LEU A 27 -34.39 -15.28 11.65
C LEU A 27 -33.89 -14.76 13.01
N GLY A 28 -34.78 -14.75 14.04
CA GLY A 28 -34.37 -14.34 15.38
C GLY A 28 -33.33 -15.27 16.00
N ILE A 29 -33.44 -16.58 15.77
CA ILE A 29 -32.44 -17.57 16.18
C ILE A 29 -31.07 -17.25 15.50
N VAL A 30 -31.04 -17.05 14.18
CA VAL A 30 -29.82 -16.78 13.46
C VAL A 30 -29.17 -15.44 13.85
N GLN A 31 -29.99 -14.46 14.26
CA GLN A 31 -29.50 -13.17 14.75
C GLN A 31 -28.88 -13.25 16.14
N SER A 32 -29.25 -14.23 16.96
CA SER A 32 -28.64 -14.46 18.28
C SER A 32 -27.20 -15.01 18.23
N TYR A 33 -26.73 -15.38 17.03
CA TYR A 33 -25.36 -15.86 16.78
C TYR A 33 -24.64 -14.95 15.78
N PRO A 34 -24.27 -13.72 16.15
CA PRO A 34 -23.67 -12.75 15.22
C PRO A 34 -22.36 -13.23 14.60
N GLU A 35 -21.58 -14.03 15.32
CA GLU A 35 -20.27 -14.54 14.91
C GLU A 35 -20.33 -15.64 13.84
N ILE A 36 -21.48 -16.33 13.72
CA ILE A 36 -21.63 -17.42 12.75
C ILE A 36 -21.86 -16.85 11.35
N GLY A 37 -20.98 -17.18 10.40
CA GLY A 37 -21.07 -16.76 8.98
C GLY A 37 -21.89 -17.69 8.11
N VAL A 38 -22.01 -18.99 8.49
CA VAL A 38 -22.65 -20.03 7.68
C VAL A 38 -23.73 -20.73 8.51
N VAL A 39 -24.90 -20.89 7.91
CA VAL A 39 -26.06 -21.56 8.52
C VAL A 39 -26.49 -22.70 7.64
N ILE A 40 -26.81 -23.86 8.23
CA ILE A 40 -27.37 -25.00 7.50
C ILE A 40 -28.88 -25.07 7.82
N SER A 41 -29.71 -25.09 6.79
CA SER A 41 -31.12 -25.16 6.94
C SER A 41 -31.80 -25.96 5.81
N ARG A 42 -33.13 -26.11 5.83
CA ARG A 42 -33.87 -26.92 4.87
C ARG A 42 -35.17 -26.26 4.44
N GLY A 43 -35.57 -26.51 3.19
CA GLY A 43 -36.89 -26.20 2.68
C GLY A 43 -37.26 -24.72 2.83
N GLY A 44 -38.50 -24.44 3.28
CA GLY A 44 -38.96 -23.06 3.44
C GLY A 44 -38.12 -22.19 4.37
N THR A 45 -37.63 -22.78 5.48
CA THR A 45 -36.77 -22.06 6.45
C THR A 45 -35.47 -21.60 5.79
N ALA A 46 -34.85 -22.45 4.97
CA ALA A 46 -33.62 -22.08 4.24
C ALA A 46 -33.89 -20.95 3.26
N GLU A 47 -35.01 -21.01 2.52
CA GLU A 47 -35.41 -19.97 1.58
C GLU A 47 -35.66 -18.62 2.26
N ASP A 48 -36.38 -18.64 3.39
CA ASP A 48 -36.66 -17.44 4.17
C ASP A 48 -35.38 -16.81 4.74
N LEU A 49 -34.46 -17.63 5.27
CA LEU A 49 -33.17 -17.19 5.76
C LEU A 49 -32.28 -16.59 4.64
N LYS A 50 -32.25 -17.21 3.44
CA LYS A 50 -31.52 -16.65 2.29
C LYS A 50 -31.97 -15.24 1.91
N LYS A 51 -33.25 -14.94 2.08
CA LYS A 51 -33.83 -13.62 1.76
C LYS A 51 -33.66 -12.59 2.88
N SER A 52 -33.53 -13.07 4.13
CA SER A 52 -33.64 -12.22 5.33
C SER A 52 -32.34 -12.04 6.10
N THR A 53 -31.25 -12.72 5.72
CA THR A 53 -29.95 -12.61 6.37
C THR A 53 -28.82 -12.45 5.35
N ASN A 54 -27.73 -11.79 5.75
CA ASN A 54 -26.49 -11.70 4.98
C ASN A 54 -25.56 -12.92 5.19
N LYS A 55 -25.97 -13.88 6.02
CA LYS A 55 -25.19 -15.10 6.27
C LYS A 55 -25.34 -16.08 5.10
N THR A 56 -24.32 -16.88 4.87
CA THR A 56 -24.40 -17.94 3.86
C THR A 56 -25.28 -19.08 4.36
N VAL A 57 -26.34 -19.38 3.62
CA VAL A 57 -27.27 -20.47 3.97
C VAL A 57 -27.03 -21.67 3.06
N VAL A 58 -26.57 -22.76 3.65
CA VAL A 58 -26.41 -24.06 2.96
C VAL A 58 -27.68 -24.87 3.15
N GLU A 59 -28.22 -25.36 2.06
CA GLU A 59 -29.47 -26.13 2.09
C GLU A 59 -29.23 -27.63 2.19
N ILE A 60 -30.02 -28.30 3.04
CA ILE A 60 -30.09 -29.74 3.03
C ILE A 60 -31.09 -30.17 1.96
N THR A 61 -30.59 -30.63 0.80
CA THR A 61 -31.39 -31.15 -0.30
C THR A 61 -31.45 -32.68 -0.25
N ALA A 62 -32.61 -33.26 -0.58
CA ALA A 62 -32.77 -34.69 -0.64
C ALA A 62 -32.02 -35.27 -1.84
N THR A 63 -31.41 -36.41 -1.66
CA THR A 63 -30.73 -37.16 -2.70
C THR A 63 -31.56 -38.35 -3.17
N ILE A 64 -31.16 -38.95 -4.31
CA ILE A 64 -31.73 -40.22 -4.78
C ILE A 64 -31.70 -41.29 -3.69
N SER A 65 -30.64 -41.34 -2.87
CA SER A 65 -30.50 -42.28 -1.76
C SER A 65 -31.56 -42.07 -0.66
N ASP A 66 -32.14 -40.87 -0.52
CA ASP A 66 -33.23 -40.60 0.41
C ASP A 66 -34.60 -41.01 -0.20
N ILE A 67 -34.74 -40.92 -1.51
CA ILE A 67 -36.00 -41.14 -2.24
C ILE A 67 -36.22 -42.61 -2.56
N LEU A 68 -35.20 -43.33 -3.01
CA LEU A 68 -35.32 -44.72 -3.44
C LEU A 68 -35.90 -45.65 -2.40
N PRO A 69 -35.54 -45.63 -1.12
CA PRO A 69 -36.16 -46.48 -0.09
C PRO A 69 -37.67 -46.22 0.10
N LEU A 70 -38.09 -44.95 -0.11
CA LEU A 70 -39.50 -44.55 0.01
C LEU A 70 -40.31 -45.08 -1.18
N ILE A 71 -39.74 -44.94 -2.41
CA ILE A 71 -40.31 -45.52 -3.62
C ILE A 71 -40.44 -47.03 -3.43
N HIS A 72 -39.40 -47.71 -2.98
CA HIS A 72 -39.43 -49.15 -2.74
C HIS A 72 -40.56 -49.56 -1.78
N ARG A 73 -40.79 -48.85 -0.69
CA ARG A 73 -41.88 -49.09 0.25
C ARG A 73 -43.28 -48.97 -0.40
N ILE A 74 -43.43 -48.06 -1.35
CA ILE A 74 -44.68 -47.88 -2.08
C ILE A 74 -44.87 -49.02 -3.11
N VAL A 75 -43.79 -49.35 -3.83
CA VAL A 75 -43.80 -50.44 -4.82
C VAL A 75 -44.11 -51.81 -4.22
N THR A 76 -43.57 -52.07 -3.01
CA THR A 76 -43.89 -53.34 -2.31
C THR A 76 -45.37 -53.50 -1.90
N ARG A 77 -46.15 -52.40 -1.93
CA ARG A 77 -47.62 -52.42 -1.77
C ARG A 77 -48.37 -52.63 -3.09
N GLY A 78 -47.66 -52.94 -4.18
CA GLY A 78 -48.22 -53.18 -5.49
C GLY A 78 -48.50 -51.95 -6.34
N ILE A 79 -48.06 -50.79 -5.91
CA ILE A 79 -48.30 -49.51 -6.60
C ILE A 79 -47.15 -49.25 -7.54
N LYS A 80 -47.48 -49.12 -8.86
CA LYS A 80 -46.49 -48.93 -9.94
C LYS A 80 -46.39 -47.48 -10.46
N LYS A 81 -47.33 -46.61 -10.10
CA LYS A 81 -47.29 -45.17 -10.45
C LYS A 81 -47.16 -44.37 -9.17
N ILE A 82 -46.07 -43.62 -9.06
CA ILE A 82 -45.64 -42.93 -7.87
C ILE A 82 -45.40 -41.47 -8.20
N GLY A 83 -45.90 -40.56 -7.37
CA GLY A 83 -45.60 -39.13 -7.48
C GLY A 83 -44.57 -38.69 -6.42
N ILE A 84 -43.68 -37.80 -6.83
CA ILE A 84 -42.79 -37.12 -5.89
C ILE A 84 -43.22 -35.66 -5.82
N ILE A 85 -43.62 -35.21 -4.60
CA ILE A 85 -44.11 -33.85 -4.33
C ILE A 85 -43.34 -33.28 -3.17
N ALA A 86 -42.42 -32.39 -3.45
CA ALA A 86 -41.66 -31.67 -2.43
C ALA A 86 -41.39 -30.23 -2.86
N LYS A 87 -41.04 -29.37 -1.92
CA LYS A 87 -40.66 -28.00 -2.22
C LYS A 87 -39.45 -28.00 -3.20
N GLY A 88 -39.46 -27.12 -4.17
CA GLY A 88 -38.46 -27.14 -5.29
C GLY A 88 -37.02 -27.16 -4.81
N ASN A 89 -36.70 -26.39 -3.78
CA ASN A 89 -35.35 -26.35 -3.18
C ASN A 89 -34.96 -27.60 -2.37
N MET A 90 -35.87 -28.55 -2.18
CA MET A 90 -35.55 -29.82 -1.50
C MET A 90 -35.14 -30.92 -2.44
N LEU A 91 -35.38 -30.77 -3.74
CA LEU A 91 -35.05 -31.75 -4.77
C LEU A 91 -33.84 -31.25 -5.58
N ASP A 92 -32.79 -32.05 -5.63
CA ASP A 92 -31.58 -31.71 -6.37
C ASP A 92 -31.84 -32.02 -7.88
N ASP A 93 -32.08 -30.97 -8.68
CA ASP A 93 -32.21 -30.98 -10.17
C ASP A 93 -33.05 -32.09 -10.80
N VAL A 94 -33.90 -32.77 -10.07
CA VAL A 94 -34.75 -33.85 -10.60
C VAL A 94 -36.10 -33.28 -10.99
N ALA A 95 -36.20 -32.80 -12.23
CA ALA A 95 -37.44 -32.18 -12.76
C ALA A 95 -38.14 -33.00 -13.85
N GLN A 96 -37.66 -34.19 -14.17
CA GLN A 96 -38.22 -35.02 -15.28
C GLN A 96 -38.86 -36.29 -14.75
N ASP A 97 -40.02 -36.61 -15.32
CA ASP A 97 -40.69 -37.87 -15.08
C ASP A 97 -39.82 -39.04 -15.56
N LEU A 98 -39.77 -40.11 -14.78
CA LEU A 98 -38.90 -41.25 -14.98
C LEU A 98 -39.70 -42.54 -15.07
N VAL A 99 -39.26 -43.47 -15.90
CA VAL A 99 -39.77 -44.83 -15.96
C VAL A 99 -38.65 -45.81 -15.66
N LEU A 100 -38.77 -46.55 -14.57
CA LEU A 100 -37.79 -47.56 -14.13
C LEU A 100 -38.47 -48.94 -14.21
N SER A 101 -38.14 -49.71 -15.28
CA SER A 101 -38.77 -50.97 -15.55
C SER A 101 -40.31 -50.82 -15.71
N ASP A 102 -41.09 -51.26 -14.76
CA ASP A 102 -42.58 -51.21 -14.73
C ASP A 102 -43.12 -50.15 -13.79
N VAL A 103 -42.26 -49.33 -13.20
CA VAL A 103 -42.60 -48.25 -12.24
C VAL A 103 -42.48 -46.91 -12.94
N SER A 104 -43.55 -46.12 -12.96
CA SER A 104 -43.54 -44.71 -13.44
C SER A 104 -43.45 -43.75 -12.26
N ILE A 105 -42.52 -42.85 -12.33
CA ILE A 105 -42.28 -41.86 -11.29
C ILE A 105 -42.53 -40.47 -11.88
N PHE A 106 -43.49 -39.76 -11.31
CA PHE A 106 -43.89 -38.40 -11.71
C PHE A 106 -43.38 -37.40 -10.70
N ILE A 107 -42.67 -36.37 -11.12
CA ILE A 107 -42.02 -35.39 -10.25
C ILE A 107 -42.67 -34.03 -10.42
N ARG A 108 -43.27 -33.52 -9.31
CA ARG A 108 -43.99 -32.26 -9.27
C ARG A 108 -43.45 -31.40 -8.08
N PRO A 109 -42.34 -30.67 -8.32
CA PRO A 109 -41.88 -29.72 -7.28
C PRO A 109 -42.88 -28.57 -7.18
N TRP A 110 -43.07 -28.08 -5.94
CA TRP A 110 -43.97 -26.98 -5.69
C TRP A 110 -43.17 -25.76 -5.11
N GLN A 111 -43.70 -24.55 -5.39
CA GLN A 111 -43.14 -23.30 -4.84
C GLN A 111 -44.08 -22.71 -3.81
N LYS A 112 -45.36 -22.68 -4.07
CA LYS A 112 -46.40 -22.18 -3.16
C LYS A 112 -47.28 -23.33 -2.66
N ILE A 113 -47.68 -23.24 -1.38
CA ILE A 113 -48.41 -24.32 -0.70
C ILE A 113 -49.71 -24.71 -1.44
N ASP A 114 -50.35 -23.72 -2.08
CA ASP A 114 -51.59 -23.96 -2.84
C ASP A 114 -51.42 -24.87 -4.05
N GLU A 115 -50.21 -24.96 -4.59
CA GLU A 115 -49.85 -25.80 -5.74
C GLU A 115 -49.87 -27.30 -5.34
N VAL A 116 -49.60 -27.63 -4.09
CA VAL A 116 -49.50 -29.02 -3.59
C VAL A 116 -50.80 -29.79 -3.88
N LYS A 117 -51.94 -29.21 -3.53
CA LYS A 117 -53.25 -29.86 -3.77
C LYS A 117 -53.50 -30.07 -5.27
N GLN A 118 -53.21 -29.09 -6.08
CA GLN A 118 -53.40 -29.16 -7.53
C GLN A 118 -52.48 -30.22 -8.16
N SER A 119 -51.24 -30.30 -7.75
CA SER A 119 -50.27 -31.30 -8.19
C SER A 119 -50.73 -32.74 -7.84
N ILE A 120 -51.25 -32.96 -6.62
CA ILE A 120 -51.78 -34.26 -6.20
C ILE A 120 -52.99 -34.63 -7.04
N MET A 121 -53.92 -33.71 -7.32
CA MET A 121 -55.09 -33.95 -8.16
C MET A 121 -54.69 -34.32 -9.61
N GLU A 122 -53.68 -33.63 -10.16
CA GLU A 122 -53.12 -33.97 -11.45
C GLU A 122 -52.59 -35.41 -11.48
N LEU A 123 -51.72 -35.71 -10.50
CA LEU A 123 -51.10 -37.05 -10.39
C LEU A 123 -52.14 -38.15 -10.17
N SER A 124 -53.19 -37.88 -9.38
CA SER A 124 -54.29 -38.81 -9.21
C SER A 124 -55.00 -39.11 -10.54
N ARG A 125 -55.21 -38.11 -11.40
CA ARG A 125 -55.77 -38.30 -12.75
C ARG A 125 -54.87 -39.14 -13.67
N LEU A 126 -53.57 -39.11 -13.45
CA LEU A 126 -52.57 -39.96 -14.16
C LEU A 126 -52.53 -41.39 -13.60
N GLY A 127 -53.35 -41.70 -12.57
CA GLY A 127 -53.42 -42.99 -11.93
C GLY A 127 -52.30 -43.26 -10.94
N VAL A 128 -51.70 -42.20 -10.35
CA VAL A 128 -50.74 -42.32 -9.27
C VAL A 128 -51.44 -42.83 -8.03
N GLY A 129 -50.95 -43.93 -7.44
CA GLY A 129 -51.49 -44.52 -6.24
C GLY A 129 -50.70 -44.23 -4.96
N GLY A 130 -49.47 -43.73 -5.12
CA GLY A 130 -48.59 -43.42 -3.98
C GLY A 130 -47.78 -42.16 -4.16
N ILE A 131 -47.54 -41.42 -3.11
CA ILE A 131 -46.81 -40.18 -3.11
C ILE A 131 -45.62 -40.28 -2.15
N VAL A 132 -44.44 -39.87 -2.62
CA VAL A 132 -43.31 -39.52 -1.78
C VAL A 132 -43.28 -37.99 -1.69
N GLY A 133 -43.45 -37.45 -0.48
CA GLY A 133 -43.56 -35.99 -0.32
C GLY A 133 -42.91 -35.44 0.92
N ASP A 134 -42.61 -34.15 0.90
CA ASP A 134 -42.28 -33.39 2.10
C ASP A 134 -43.49 -33.38 3.04
N LYS A 135 -43.39 -32.64 4.15
CA LYS A 135 -44.47 -32.58 5.17
C LYS A 135 -45.83 -32.20 4.54
N ALA A 136 -45.84 -31.20 3.67
CA ALA A 136 -47.06 -30.71 3.02
C ALA A 136 -47.57 -31.71 2.00
N GLY A 137 -46.71 -32.23 1.12
CA GLY A 137 -47.07 -33.21 0.10
C GLY A 137 -47.55 -34.53 0.67
N ALA A 138 -46.84 -35.08 1.65
CA ALA A 138 -47.23 -36.34 2.31
C ALA A 138 -48.51 -36.21 3.10
N GLN A 139 -48.77 -35.13 3.81
CA GLN A 139 -49.98 -34.89 4.58
C GLN A 139 -51.17 -34.75 3.64
N MET A 140 -51.09 -33.90 2.65
CA MET A 140 -52.17 -33.67 1.67
C MET A 140 -52.50 -34.94 0.89
N ALA A 141 -51.51 -35.75 0.51
CA ALA A 141 -51.73 -37.03 -0.16
C ALA A 141 -52.47 -38.00 0.72
N LYS A 142 -52.20 -38.09 2.03
CA LYS A 142 -52.97 -38.91 3.00
C LYS A 142 -54.40 -38.45 3.12
N GLU A 143 -54.64 -37.12 3.20
CA GLU A 143 -55.99 -36.55 3.27
C GLU A 143 -56.80 -36.86 2.02
N MET A 144 -56.15 -37.05 0.86
CA MET A 144 -56.80 -37.45 -0.41
C MET A 144 -56.86 -38.97 -0.62
N GLY A 145 -56.52 -39.76 0.40
CA GLY A 145 -56.67 -41.24 0.37
C GLY A 145 -55.54 -41.96 -0.41
N LEU A 146 -54.46 -41.31 -0.73
CA LEU A 146 -53.32 -41.93 -1.39
C LEU A 146 -52.31 -42.50 -0.35
N VAL A 147 -51.59 -43.52 -0.75
CA VAL A 147 -50.45 -44.01 0.02
C VAL A 147 -49.36 -42.93 0.01
N ALA A 148 -48.92 -42.51 1.20
CA ALA A 148 -47.92 -41.45 1.28
C ALA A 148 -46.75 -41.84 2.19
N GLU A 149 -45.56 -41.64 1.69
CA GLU A 149 -44.30 -41.74 2.43
C GLU A 149 -43.68 -40.34 2.59
N PHE A 150 -43.22 -40.08 3.84
CA PHE A 150 -42.62 -38.78 4.17
C PHE A 150 -41.15 -38.73 3.73
N LEU A 151 -40.81 -37.74 2.89
CA LEU A 151 -39.46 -37.48 2.47
C LEU A 151 -38.73 -36.67 3.57
N ASP A 152 -37.94 -37.36 4.37
CA ASP A 152 -37.03 -36.74 5.31
C ASP A 152 -35.62 -36.73 4.71
N SER A 153 -34.76 -35.88 5.24
CA SER A 153 -33.35 -35.85 4.85
C SER A 153 -32.59 -36.99 5.46
N GLY A 154 -32.01 -37.83 4.66
CA GLY A 154 -31.15 -38.92 5.10
C GLY A 154 -29.80 -38.42 5.65
N GLN A 155 -29.08 -39.32 6.31
CA GLN A 155 -27.76 -39.01 6.88
C GLN A 155 -26.78 -38.55 5.81
N GLY A 156 -26.86 -39.06 4.58
CA GLY A 156 -26.02 -38.68 3.46
C GLY A 156 -26.20 -37.22 3.05
N SER A 157 -27.44 -36.76 2.93
CA SER A 157 -27.81 -35.38 2.61
C SER A 157 -27.38 -34.41 3.68
N ILE A 158 -27.58 -34.77 4.96
CA ILE A 158 -27.12 -33.98 6.11
C ILE A 158 -25.57 -33.86 6.10
N LYS A 159 -24.88 -34.99 5.94
CA LYS A 159 -23.42 -35.02 5.88
C LYS A 159 -22.85 -34.17 4.75
N ARG A 160 -23.50 -34.20 3.56
CA ARG A 160 -23.12 -33.36 2.39
C ARG A 160 -23.24 -31.88 2.76
N ALA A 161 -24.39 -31.45 3.28
CA ALA A 161 -24.61 -30.06 3.67
C ALA A 161 -23.63 -29.58 4.75
N ILE A 162 -23.32 -30.42 5.74
CA ILE A 162 -22.31 -30.10 6.77
C ILE A 162 -20.93 -29.93 6.12
N ASN A 163 -20.51 -30.84 5.26
CA ASN A 163 -19.21 -30.73 4.58
C ASN A 163 -19.11 -29.48 3.69
N GLU A 164 -20.19 -29.13 3.01
CA GLU A 164 -20.25 -27.91 2.20
C GLU A 164 -20.15 -26.66 3.09
N ALA A 165 -20.94 -26.61 4.17
CA ALA A 165 -20.89 -25.51 5.11
C ALA A 165 -19.49 -25.34 5.74
N LEU A 166 -18.83 -26.43 6.09
CA LEU A 166 -17.45 -26.41 6.62
C LEU A 166 -16.44 -25.88 5.59
N LYS A 167 -16.58 -26.24 4.32
CA LYS A 167 -15.72 -25.70 3.26
C LYS A 167 -15.88 -24.19 3.12
N ILE A 168 -17.13 -23.73 3.12
CA ILE A 168 -17.46 -22.30 3.02
C ILE A 168 -16.94 -21.55 4.25
N ALA A 169 -17.20 -22.07 5.45
CA ALA A 169 -16.74 -21.45 6.70
C ALA A 169 -15.21 -21.31 6.74
N LYS A 170 -14.49 -22.38 6.37
CA LYS A 170 -13.02 -22.33 6.27
C LYS A 170 -12.51 -21.31 5.24
N ALA A 171 -13.17 -21.21 4.10
CA ALA A 171 -12.82 -20.22 3.07
C ALA A 171 -13.04 -18.79 3.59
N GLN A 172 -14.16 -18.52 4.27
CA GLN A 172 -14.46 -17.22 4.88
C GLN A 172 -13.47 -16.87 6.01
N GLU A 173 -13.10 -17.85 6.84
CA GLU A 173 -12.11 -17.65 7.91
C GLU A 173 -10.72 -17.33 7.32
N PHE A 174 -10.31 -18.05 6.30
CA PHE A 174 -9.07 -17.80 5.59
C PHE A 174 -9.05 -16.40 4.96
N GLU A 175 -10.13 -15.99 4.30
CA GLU A 175 -10.27 -14.66 3.69
C GLU A 175 -10.16 -13.56 4.77
N ARG A 176 -10.88 -13.71 5.89
CA ARG A 176 -10.79 -12.78 7.03
C ARG A 176 -9.39 -12.71 7.65
N SER A 177 -8.68 -13.85 7.72
CA SER A 177 -7.30 -13.89 8.22
C SER A 177 -6.36 -13.12 7.30
N CYS A 178 -6.44 -13.37 5.98
CA CYS A 178 -5.64 -12.64 4.98
C CYS A 178 -5.95 -11.13 4.98
N GLU A 179 -7.21 -10.76 5.20
CA GLU A 179 -7.62 -9.36 5.27
C GLU A 179 -7.03 -8.66 6.51
N LYS A 180 -7.06 -9.33 7.67
CA LYS A 180 -6.41 -8.84 8.89
C LYS A 180 -4.90 -8.68 8.73
N GLU A 181 -4.24 -9.66 8.12
CA GLU A 181 -2.80 -9.58 7.85
C GLU A 181 -2.47 -8.37 6.96
N LYS A 182 -3.21 -8.17 5.87
CA LYS A 182 -3.05 -7.00 5.00
C LYS A 182 -3.24 -5.67 5.73
N VAL A 183 -4.23 -5.57 6.61
CA VAL A 183 -4.48 -4.37 7.43
C VAL A 183 -3.28 -4.12 8.35
N GLN A 184 -2.73 -5.15 8.98
CA GLN A 184 -1.55 -5.03 9.84
C GLN A 184 -0.31 -4.59 9.05
N GLU A 185 -0.08 -5.16 7.87
CA GLU A 185 1.02 -4.72 6.99
C GLU A 185 0.88 -3.25 6.56
N ILE A 186 -0.33 -2.82 6.20
CA ILE A 186 -0.59 -1.40 5.86
C ILE A 186 -0.27 -0.49 7.04
N HIS A 187 -0.67 -0.85 8.26
CA HIS A 187 -0.34 -0.10 9.47
C HIS A 187 1.17 0.00 9.71
N GLN A 188 1.87 -1.12 9.54
CA GLN A 188 3.33 -1.13 9.68
C GLN A 188 3.99 -0.21 8.65
N TYR A 189 3.67 -0.37 7.37
CA TYR A 189 4.24 0.48 6.30
C TYR A 189 3.89 1.96 6.50
N ALA A 190 2.67 2.27 6.91
CA ALA A 190 2.29 3.66 7.20
C ALA A 190 3.13 4.27 8.34
N THR A 191 3.42 3.48 9.38
CA THR A 191 4.28 3.89 10.50
C THR A 191 5.73 4.09 10.05
N GLU A 192 6.26 3.19 9.23
CA GLU A 192 7.61 3.31 8.65
C GLU A 192 7.73 4.56 7.76
N ILE A 193 6.74 4.80 6.90
CA ILE A 193 6.67 6.02 6.07
C ILE A 193 6.65 7.27 6.95
N TYR A 194 5.85 7.29 8.01
CA TYR A 194 5.78 8.44 8.91
C TYR A 194 7.12 8.74 9.59
N THR A 195 7.81 7.70 10.04
CA THR A 195 9.14 7.82 10.65
C THR A 195 10.18 8.34 9.65
N ALA A 196 10.17 7.80 8.42
CA ALA A 196 11.06 8.26 7.36
C ALA A 196 10.80 9.73 6.97
N LEU A 197 9.53 10.14 6.93
CA LEU A 197 9.15 11.54 6.68
C LEU A 197 9.65 12.48 7.78
N GLN A 198 9.55 12.11 9.06
CA GLN A 198 10.11 12.92 10.15
C GLN A 198 11.62 13.10 10.01
N GLN A 199 12.34 12.04 9.67
CA GLN A 199 13.78 12.11 9.43
C GLN A 199 14.12 13.00 8.22
N ALA A 200 13.35 12.90 7.15
CA ALA A 200 13.53 13.71 5.95
C ALA A 200 13.26 15.19 6.23
N VAL A 201 12.23 15.53 7.02
CA VAL A 201 11.95 16.91 7.44
C VAL A 201 13.13 17.48 8.25
N ALA A 202 13.66 16.74 9.22
CA ALA A 202 14.82 17.17 10.00
C ALA A 202 16.06 17.40 9.13
N ALA A 203 16.28 16.54 8.13
CA ALA A 203 17.38 16.71 7.18
C ALA A 203 17.20 17.98 6.31
N ILE A 204 15.97 18.28 5.88
CA ILE A 204 15.64 19.50 5.15
C ILE A 204 15.88 20.76 5.99
N GLU A 205 15.50 20.75 7.27
CA GLU A 205 15.77 21.85 8.18
C GLU A 205 17.29 22.08 8.34
N GLN A 206 18.07 21.01 8.49
CA GLN A 206 19.52 21.08 8.54
C GLN A 206 20.15 21.60 7.24
N LEU A 207 19.67 21.15 6.07
CA LEU A 207 20.11 21.66 4.77
C LEU A 207 19.81 23.15 4.60
N THR A 208 18.64 23.60 5.07
CA THR A 208 18.25 25.01 5.03
C THR A 208 19.21 25.85 5.87
N ALA A 209 19.49 25.42 7.10
CA ALA A 209 20.44 26.10 7.99
C ALA A 209 21.86 26.14 7.36
N SER A 210 22.33 25.02 6.82
CA SER A 210 23.65 24.95 6.15
C SER A 210 23.73 25.86 4.93
N SER A 211 22.66 25.99 4.16
CA SER A 211 22.60 26.92 3.01
C SER A 211 22.69 28.38 3.46
N GLN A 212 22.02 28.74 4.55
CA GLN A 212 22.10 30.08 5.12
C GLN A 212 23.51 30.39 5.63
N GLU A 213 24.16 29.45 6.32
CA GLU A 213 25.54 29.59 6.79
C GLU A 213 26.52 29.72 5.63
N LEU A 214 26.34 28.94 4.56
CA LEU A 214 27.16 29.00 3.35
C LEU A 214 27.01 30.36 2.65
N ALA A 215 25.81 30.91 2.54
CA ALA A 215 25.56 32.24 1.99
C ALA A 215 26.28 33.33 2.82
N ALA A 216 26.18 33.28 4.15
CA ALA A 216 26.87 34.21 5.05
C ALA A 216 28.39 34.11 4.90
N THR A 217 28.93 32.89 4.87
CA THR A 217 30.37 32.64 4.73
C THR A 217 30.88 33.11 3.35
N SER A 218 30.10 32.89 2.30
CA SER A 218 30.40 33.39 0.94
C SER A 218 30.47 34.91 0.92
N GLN A 219 29.53 35.59 1.57
CA GLN A 219 29.57 37.07 1.66
C GLN A 219 30.79 37.57 2.42
N ILE A 220 31.11 36.98 3.55
CA ILE A 220 32.32 37.33 4.33
C ILE A 220 33.57 37.11 3.48
N THR A 221 33.66 36.00 2.76
CA THR A 221 34.78 35.65 1.87
C THR A 221 34.95 36.71 0.78
N ALA A 222 33.83 37.14 0.16
CA ALA A 222 33.81 38.17 -0.87
C ALA A 222 34.35 39.51 -0.29
N ASP A 223 33.96 39.91 0.91
CA ASP A 223 34.39 41.16 1.52
C ASP A 223 35.88 41.13 1.89
N VAL A 224 36.35 39.98 2.40
CA VAL A 224 37.78 39.78 2.67
C VAL A 224 38.62 39.83 1.38
N ALA A 225 38.13 39.17 0.29
CA ALA A 225 38.79 39.19 -0.97
C ALA A 225 38.86 40.59 -1.61
N LYS A 226 37.76 41.37 -1.52
CA LYS A 226 37.74 42.77 -1.94
C LYS A 226 38.71 43.64 -1.14
N ALA A 227 38.77 43.47 0.18
CA ALA A 227 39.70 44.17 1.03
C ALA A 227 41.17 43.83 0.70
N ALA A 228 41.45 42.53 0.39
CA ALA A 228 42.77 42.08 -0.06
C ALA A 228 43.15 42.72 -1.40
N ALA A 229 42.22 42.77 -2.37
CA ALA A 229 42.43 43.45 -3.63
C ALA A 229 42.78 44.93 -3.45
N GLY A 230 42.10 45.62 -2.58
CA GLY A 230 42.43 47.02 -2.21
C GLY A 230 43.83 47.18 -1.64
N LYS A 231 44.25 46.27 -0.73
CA LYS A 231 45.62 46.29 -0.17
C LYS A 231 46.69 46.01 -1.25
N VAL A 232 46.43 45.12 -2.21
CA VAL A 232 47.33 44.85 -3.36
C VAL A 232 47.52 46.12 -4.16
N ASN A 233 46.46 46.84 -4.51
CA ASN A 233 46.53 48.07 -5.27
C ASN A 233 47.36 49.13 -4.55
N ASN A 234 47.11 49.35 -3.24
CA ASN A 234 47.89 50.28 -2.44
C ASN A 234 49.39 49.89 -2.39
N THR A 235 49.68 48.60 -2.23
CA THR A 235 51.05 48.09 -2.24
C THR A 235 51.71 48.30 -3.57
N LYS A 236 51.01 48.12 -4.68
CA LYS A 236 51.47 48.36 -6.04
C LYS A 236 51.90 49.84 -6.23
N GLU A 237 51.12 50.79 -5.72
CA GLU A 237 51.49 52.21 -5.75
C GLU A 237 52.78 52.50 -5.03
N ILE A 238 52.95 51.88 -3.82
CA ILE A 238 54.20 52.02 -3.05
C ILE A 238 55.41 51.46 -3.81
N VAL A 239 55.26 50.26 -4.39
CA VAL A 239 56.32 49.61 -5.19
C VAL A 239 56.69 50.48 -6.37
N GLU A 240 55.74 51.14 -7.04
CA GLU A 240 55.99 52.04 -8.14
C GLU A 240 56.74 53.30 -7.71
N ILE A 241 56.45 53.82 -6.52
CA ILE A 241 57.22 54.92 -5.92
C ILE A 241 58.69 54.49 -5.65
N ILE A 242 58.90 53.30 -5.03
CA ILE A 242 60.22 52.74 -4.76
C ILE A 242 61.01 52.58 -6.08
N ARG A 243 60.38 52.09 -7.13
CA ARG A 243 60.96 51.94 -8.46
C ARG A 243 61.40 53.24 -8.99
N ARG A 244 60.60 54.31 -8.88
CA ARG A 244 60.99 55.67 -9.35
C ARG A 244 62.16 56.21 -8.54
N VAL A 245 62.19 56.05 -7.20
CA VAL A 245 63.29 56.42 -6.35
C VAL A 245 64.57 55.69 -6.74
N ALA A 246 64.51 54.39 -6.99
CA ALA A 246 65.66 53.60 -7.47
C ALA A 246 66.17 54.08 -8.81
N GLN A 247 65.31 54.41 -9.77
CA GLN A 247 65.69 54.99 -11.03
C GLN A 247 66.39 56.33 -10.88
N GLN A 248 65.84 57.22 -10.01
CA GLN A 248 66.47 58.52 -9.76
C GLN A 248 67.82 58.33 -9.06
N THR A 249 67.91 57.39 -8.10
CA THR A 249 69.20 57.10 -7.43
C THR A 249 70.27 56.55 -8.42
N ASN A 250 69.84 55.71 -9.36
CA ASN A 250 70.75 55.23 -10.43
C ASN A 250 71.29 56.39 -11.32
N LEU A 251 70.36 57.34 -11.65
CA LEU A 251 70.76 58.53 -12.38
C LEU A 251 71.74 59.46 -11.64
N LEU A 252 71.41 59.64 -10.29
CA LEU A 252 72.30 60.40 -9.42
C LEU A 252 73.66 59.74 -9.26
N GLY A 253 73.74 58.45 -9.12
CA GLY A 253 74.91 57.63 -9.05
C GLY A 253 75.73 57.72 -10.38
N LEU A 254 75.08 57.76 -11.52
CA LEU A 254 75.68 57.93 -12.79
C LEU A 254 76.38 59.34 -12.94
N ASN A 255 75.65 60.40 -12.54
CA ASN A 255 76.14 61.74 -12.54
C ASN A 255 77.34 61.90 -11.57
N ALA A 256 77.25 61.28 -10.37
CA ALA A 256 78.38 61.27 -9.46
C ALA A 256 79.63 60.53 -9.99
N ALA A 257 79.42 59.41 -10.68
CA ALA A 257 80.51 58.65 -11.33
C ALA A 257 81.17 59.43 -12.43
N ILE A 258 80.37 60.18 -13.23
CA ILE A 258 80.89 61.05 -14.27
C ILE A 258 81.77 62.19 -13.68
N GLU A 259 81.30 62.87 -12.60
CA GLU A 259 82.04 63.96 -11.99
C GLU A 259 83.28 63.44 -11.25
N ALA A 260 83.21 62.26 -10.61
CA ALA A 260 84.32 61.58 -10.02
C ALA A 260 85.44 61.27 -11.06
N ALA A 261 85.08 60.82 -12.27
CA ALA A 261 86.00 60.59 -13.41
C ALA A 261 86.58 61.91 -13.86
N ARG A 262 85.81 62.98 -13.82
CA ARG A 262 86.26 64.31 -14.21
C ARG A 262 87.34 64.93 -13.28
N ALA A 263 87.25 64.55 -11.98
CA ALA A 263 88.22 64.97 -10.96
C ALA A 263 89.50 64.16 -10.95
N GLY A 264 89.67 63.17 -11.84
CA GLY A 264 90.89 62.39 -11.99
C GLY A 264 91.31 61.63 -10.74
N GLU A 265 92.57 61.73 -10.34
CA GLU A 265 93.15 61.04 -9.19
C GLU A 265 92.40 61.40 -7.85
N TYR A 266 91.91 62.65 -7.70
CA TYR A 266 91.19 63.11 -6.52
C TYR A 266 89.75 62.52 -6.40
N GLY A 267 89.23 62.04 -7.51
CA GLY A 267 87.86 61.46 -7.53
C GLY A 267 87.82 59.96 -7.34
N ARG A 268 88.91 59.20 -7.22
CA ARG A 268 88.94 57.73 -7.12
C ARG A 268 88.02 57.15 -6.02
N GLY A 269 88.06 57.68 -4.79
CA GLY A 269 87.24 57.23 -3.70
C GLY A 269 85.74 57.46 -3.96
N PHE A 270 85.37 58.61 -4.53
CA PHE A 270 84.03 58.98 -4.93
C PHE A 270 83.48 58.09 -6.05
N SER A 271 84.30 57.67 -7.00
CA SER A 271 83.92 56.76 -8.10
C SER A 271 83.50 55.41 -7.58
N VAL A 272 84.22 54.86 -6.59
CA VAL A 272 83.84 53.57 -5.98
C VAL A 272 82.46 53.68 -5.28
N VAL A 273 82.23 54.74 -4.53
CA VAL A 273 80.88 54.96 -3.85
C VAL A 273 79.80 55.15 -4.93
N ALA A 274 80.05 55.90 -5.96
CA ALA A 274 79.07 56.12 -7.03
C ALA A 274 78.73 54.81 -7.77
N GLN A 275 79.68 53.93 -8.00
CA GLN A 275 79.45 52.62 -8.58
C GLN A 275 78.61 51.72 -7.65
N GLU A 276 78.88 51.72 -6.34
CA GLU A 276 78.12 50.93 -5.36
C GLU A 276 76.70 51.44 -5.25
N VAL A 277 76.49 52.78 -5.22
CA VAL A 277 75.12 53.36 -5.24
C VAL A 277 74.32 52.94 -6.46
N ARG A 278 74.98 52.94 -7.63
CA ARG A 278 74.35 52.47 -8.86
C ARG A 278 73.95 50.97 -8.80
N LYS A 279 74.83 50.11 -8.29
CA LYS A 279 74.58 48.69 -8.10
C LYS A 279 73.38 48.47 -7.19
N LEU A 280 73.33 49.16 -6.00
CA LEU A 280 72.19 49.08 -5.06
C LEU A 280 70.86 49.57 -5.70
N ALA A 281 70.95 50.63 -6.56
CA ALA A 281 69.76 51.11 -7.25
C ALA A 281 69.28 50.12 -8.33
N ASP A 282 70.13 49.42 -9.03
CA ASP A 282 69.83 48.40 -10.01
C ASP A 282 69.20 47.14 -9.29
N GLU A 283 69.75 46.71 -8.13
CA GLU A 283 69.23 45.66 -7.29
C GLU A 283 67.85 46.01 -6.77
N SER A 284 67.63 47.28 -6.36
CA SER A 284 66.32 47.78 -5.92
C SER A 284 65.28 47.74 -7.05
N ASN A 285 65.72 48.20 -8.30
CA ASN A 285 64.84 48.10 -9.48
C ASN A 285 64.48 46.67 -9.86
N HIS A 286 65.39 45.71 -9.67
CA HIS A 286 65.13 44.31 -9.91
C HIS A 286 64.16 43.75 -8.87
N SER A 287 64.37 44.06 -7.60
CA SER A 287 63.48 43.64 -6.50
C SER A 287 62.06 44.18 -6.66
N THR A 288 61.89 45.45 -7.08
CA THR A 288 60.56 46.04 -7.31
C THR A 288 59.84 45.40 -8.49
N ARG A 289 60.55 44.96 -9.53
CA ARG A 289 59.93 44.19 -10.62
C ARG A 289 59.39 42.85 -10.09
N ASN A 290 60.22 42.10 -9.36
CA ASN A 290 59.81 40.81 -8.79
C ASN A 290 58.59 40.97 -7.84
N ILE A 291 58.56 42.03 -7.02
CA ILE A 291 57.39 42.30 -6.18
C ILE A 291 56.17 42.65 -7.01
N ASN A 292 56.33 43.42 -8.10
CA ASN A 292 55.20 43.76 -8.97
C ASN A 292 54.61 42.50 -9.67
N ASP A 293 55.45 41.56 -10.09
CA ASP A 293 55.02 40.29 -10.64
C ASP A 293 54.24 39.45 -9.61
N MET A 294 54.75 39.34 -8.36
CA MET A 294 54.07 38.69 -7.26
C MET A 294 52.70 39.33 -6.94
N LEU A 295 52.64 40.68 -6.96
CA LEU A 295 51.37 41.39 -6.73
C LEU A 295 50.38 41.17 -7.85
N ASN A 296 50.83 41.01 -9.09
CA ASN A 296 49.96 40.67 -10.21
C ASN A 296 49.40 39.24 -10.07
N ASP A 297 50.23 38.26 -9.70
CA ASP A 297 49.81 36.88 -9.45
C ASP A 297 48.79 36.83 -8.29
N PHE A 298 49.05 37.60 -7.24
CA PHE A 298 48.13 37.70 -6.10
C PHE A 298 46.77 38.30 -6.51
N ARG A 299 46.75 39.34 -7.38
CA ARG A 299 45.54 39.93 -7.93
C ARG A 299 44.71 38.90 -8.69
N ILE A 300 45.36 38.09 -9.55
CA ILE A 300 44.72 37.00 -10.30
C ILE A 300 44.09 35.98 -9.34
N ALA A 301 44.81 35.60 -8.29
CA ALA A 301 44.32 34.68 -7.28
C ALA A 301 43.07 35.22 -6.56
N VAL A 302 43.05 36.52 -6.19
CA VAL A 302 41.92 37.17 -5.56
C VAL A 302 40.70 37.25 -6.51
N GLU A 303 40.91 37.56 -7.79
CA GLU A 303 39.87 37.54 -8.82
C GLU A 303 39.24 36.15 -8.95
N GLN A 304 40.07 35.08 -8.90
CA GLN A 304 39.57 33.71 -8.91
C GLN A 304 38.73 33.37 -7.66
N VAL A 305 39.15 33.84 -6.48
CA VAL A 305 38.36 33.68 -5.25
C VAL A 305 37.00 34.34 -5.37
N LEU A 306 36.93 35.58 -5.89
CA LEU A 306 35.68 36.31 -6.09
C LEU A 306 34.75 35.55 -7.07
N LYS A 307 35.30 35.01 -8.16
CA LYS A 307 34.53 34.20 -9.09
C LYS A 307 33.99 32.92 -8.47
N ASN A 308 34.79 32.25 -7.65
CA ASN A 308 34.34 31.05 -6.93
C ASN A 308 33.24 31.38 -5.91
N VAL A 309 33.32 32.53 -5.23
CA VAL A 309 32.24 33.01 -4.32
C VAL A 309 30.94 33.28 -5.08
N GLU A 310 31.02 33.93 -6.26
CA GLU A 310 29.85 34.16 -7.09
C GLU A 310 29.18 32.85 -7.50
N GLN A 311 29.98 31.88 -7.94
CA GLN A 311 29.46 30.52 -8.26
C GLN A 311 28.88 29.82 -7.06
N SER A 312 29.49 29.93 -5.86
CA SER A 312 28.96 29.41 -4.60
C SER A 312 27.59 30.01 -4.26
N ASN A 313 27.42 31.30 -4.48
CA ASN A 313 26.14 31.98 -4.24
C ASN A 313 25.03 31.44 -5.16
N VAL A 314 25.32 31.21 -6.44
CA VAL A 314 24.37 30.61 -7.39
C VAL A 314 23.98 29.21 -6.91
N ILE A 315 24.93 28.35 -6.57
CA ILE A 315 24.67 26.99 -6.09
C ILE A 315 23.85 27.03 -4.80
N THR A 316 24.14 27.96 -3.89
CA THR A 316 23.38 28.11 -2.62
C THR A 316 21.93 28.49 -2.89
N GLN A 317 21.69 29.35 -3.88
CA GLN A 317 20.33 29.75 -4.27
C GLN A 317 19.56 28.61 -4.91
N GLU A 318 20.19 27.84 -5.80
CA GLU A 318 19.60 26.63 -6.41
C GLU A 318 19.30 25.57 -5.32
N GLN A 319 20.21 25.40 -4.36
CA GLN A 319 20.00 24.49 -3.23
C GLN A 319 18.80 24.90 -2.37
N ALA A 320 18.65 26.20 -2.08
CA ALA A 320 17.52 26.71 -1.32
C ALA A 320 16.17 26.43 -2.04
N GLN A 321 16.14 26.64 -3.37
CA GLN A 321 14.96 26.34 -4.18
C GLN A 321 14.65 24.84 -4.16
N THR A 322 15.64 23.99 -4.42
CA THR A 322 15.45 22.53 -4.39
C THR A 322 14.99 22.03 -3.04
N THR A 323 15.53 22.58 -1.95
CA THR A 323 15.12 22.26 -0.59
C THR A 323 13.63 22.60 -0.35
N GLN A 324 13.18 23.72 -0.88
CA GLN A 324 11.76 24.12 -0.79
C GLN A 324 10.84 23.19 -1.61
N GLU A 325 11.26 22.75 -2.79
CA GLU A 325 10.53 21.78 -3.61
C GLU A 325 10.41 20.42 -2.91
N ILE A 326 11.50 19.96 -2.27
CA ILE A 326 11.49 18.72 -1.49
C ILE A 326 10.55 18.84 -0.29
N ALA A 327 10.51 19.98 0.41
CA ALA A 327 9.60 20.21 1.52
C ALA A 327 8.14 20.07 1.10
N LEU A 328 7.75 20.59 -0.07
CA LEU A 328 6.41 20.43 -0.64
C LEU A 328 6.09 18.97 -1.00
N MET A 329 7.07 18.23 -1.54
CA MET A 329 6.91 16.80 -1.81
C MET A 329 6.71 15.98 -0.53
N LEU A 330 7.46 16.29 0.54
CA LEU A 330 7.31 15.63 1.85
C LEU A 330 5.93 15.86 2.46
N ASP A 331 5.36 17.07 2.32
CA ASP A 331 4.00 17.35 2.79
C ASP A 331 2.94 16.56 2.00
N SER A 332 3.14 16.40 0.69
CA SER A 332 2.29 15.55 -0.15
C SER A 332 2.37 14.08 0.25
N LEU A 333 3.56 13.55 0.54
CA LEU A 333 3.77 12.18 1.04
C LEU A 333 3.15 11.98 2.41
N ARG A 334 3.17 12.98 3.30
CA ARG A 334 2.49 12.95 4.60
C ARG A 334 0.99 12.73 4.44
N LEU A 335 0.37 13.42 3.48
CA LEU A 335 -1.05 13.25 3.15
C LEU A 335 -1.37 11.83 2.64
N VAL A 336 -0.48 11.24 1.85
CA VAL A 336 -0.63 9.85 1.37
C VAL A 336 -0.53 8.87 2.54
N GLY A 337 0.46 9.03 3.42
CA GLY A 337 0.60 8.20 4.63
C GLY A 337 -0.64 8.25 5.52
N GLN A 338 -1.21 9.45 5.70
CA GLN A 338 -2.43 9.64 6.48
C GLN A 338 -3.68 8.98 5.83
N LYS A 339 -3.77 9.01 4.49
CA LYS A 339 -4.82 8.28 3.78
C LYS A 339 -4.69 6.76 3.93
N LEU A 340 -3.47 6.23 3.87
CA LEU A 340 -3.22 4.80 4.09
C LEU A 340 -3.65 4.35 5.49
N MET A 341 -3.30 5.11 6.54
CA MET A 341 -3.77 4.82 7.90
C MET A 341 -5.29 4.84 8.01
N ASN A 342 -5.95 5.87 7.46
CA ASN A 342 -7.41 5.96 7.48
C ASN A 342 -8.10 4.83 6.68
N MET A 343 -7.47 4.29 5.65
CA MET A 343 -7.97 3.11 4.93
C MET A 343 -7.84 1.84 5.76
N ALA A 344 -6.76 1.69 6.50
CA ALA A 344 -6.55 0.55 7.38
C ALA A 344 -7.50 0.54 8.60
N GLU A 345 -7.93 1.72 9.08
CA GLU A 345 -8.89 1.84 10.19
C GLU A 345 -10.36 1.61 9.79
N ARG A 346 -10.68 1.71 8.49
CA ARG A 346 -12.05 1.59 7.98
C ARG A 346 -12.43 0.16 7.58
N ASN A 347 -11.48 -0.72 7.43
CA ASN A 347 -11.68 -2.15 7.16
C ASN A 347 -11.53 -2.97 8.45
#